data_9239d5f8a7f77f2582adc65a15479fb1
#
_entry.id   9239d5f8a7f77f2582adc65a15479fb1
#
_cell.length_a   1.000
_cell.length_b   1.000
_cell.length_c   1.000
_cell.angle_alpha   90.00
_cell.angle_beta   90.00
_cell.angle_gamma   90.00
#
_symmetry.space_group_name_H-M   'P 1'
#
loop_
_entity.id
_entity.type
_entity.pdbx_description
1 polymer ?
#
loop_
_entity_poly.entity_id
_entity_poly.type
_entity_poly.pdbx_seq_one_letter_code
_entity_poly.pdbx_strand_id
1 'polypeptide(L)'
;MSNRLDLGTELTKRVVVQDELGAPLNLTNLDFKVFEFDGTTENEVLHDVSLVENPSQGLYYIKLYLDPNIFTEKKTYHMVLYGALPPSTSVTEQFTYSFVPVGTDPTLVVTFP
;
A
#
# COMPACT_ATOMS: atom_id res chain seq x y z
N MET A 1 -12.44 13.14 11.39
CA MET A 1 -12.46 11.68 11.38
C MET A 1 -11.05 11.13 11.35
N SER A 2 -10.80 10.17 12.17
CA SER A 2 -9.48 9.58 12.29
C SER A 2 -9.23 8.54 11.21
N ASN A 3 -8.04 8.58 10.58
CA ASN A 3 -7.59 7.56 9.64
C ASN A 3 -6.72 6.55 10.36
N ARG A 4 -7.27 5.99 11.40
CA ARG A 4 -6.57 5.05 12.24
C ARG A 4 -6.33 3.74 11.48
N LEU A 5 -5.08 3.28 11.49
CA LEU A 5 -4.68 2.03 10.83
C LEU A 5 -4.44 0.96 11.89
N ASP A 6 -5.51 0.36 12.37
CA ASP A 6 -5.39 -0.66 13.40
C ASP A 6 -4.87 -1.99 12.84
N LEU A 7 -4.02 -2.65 13.62
CA LEU A 7 -3.65 -4.02 13.31
C LEU A 7 -4.91 -4.89 13.27
N GLY A 8 -4.93 -5.83 12.33
CA GLY A 8 -6.10 -6.68 12.14
C GLY A 8 -7.15 -6.09 11.22
N THR A 9 -6.90 -4.93 10.63
CA THR A 9 -7.81 -4.31 9.67
C THR A 9 -7.18 -4.22 8.30
N GLU A 10 -7.98 -3.90 7.28
CA GLU A 10 -7.48 -3.76 5.92
C GLU A 10 -7.26 -2.29 5.57
N LEU A 11 -6.09 -2.02 5.02
CA LEU A 11 -5.76 -0.71 4.45
C LEU A 11 -5.96 -0.79 2.95
N THR A 12 -6.84 0.07 2.42
CA THR A 12 -7.09 0.13 0.98
C THR A 12 -6.60 1.44 0.42
N LYS A 13 -5.83 1.37 -0.66
CA LYS A 13 -5.36 2.55 -1.39
C LYS A 13 -5.78 2.48 -2.84
N ARG A 14 -6.22 3.61 -3.36
CA ARG A 14 -6.59 3.77 -4.76
C ARG A 14 -5.47 4.51 -5.48
N VAL A 15 -5.00 3.95 -6.58
CA VAL A 15 -3.93 4.54 -7.38
C VAL A 15 -4.45 4.72 -8.81
N VAL A 16 -4.30 5.92 -9.36
CA VAL A 16 -4.69 6.23 -10.73
C VAL A 16 -3.44 6.51 -11.53
N VAL A 17 -3.30 5.82 -12.66
CA VAL A 17 -2.16 5.98 -13.57
C VAL A 17 -2.66 6.56 -14.88
N GLN A 18 -2.04 7.64 -15.31
CA GLN A 18 -2.44 8.35 -16.53
C GLN A 18 -1.20 8.75 -17.32
N ASP A 19 -1.38 8.93 -18.64
CA ASP A 19 -0.34 9.51 -19.46
C ASP A 19 -0.35 11.05 -19.34
N GLU A 20 0.51 11.72 -20.09
CA GLU A 20 0.64 13.19 -20.03
C GLU A 20 -0.65 13.90 -20.43
N LEU A 21 -1.49 13.26 -21.20
CA LEU A 21 -2.74 13.85 -21.67
C LEU A 21 -3.93 13.48 -20.78
N GLY A 22 -3.69 12.76 -19.69
CA GLY A 22 -4.73 12.37 -18.76
C GLY A 22 -5.47 11.09 -19.15
N ALA A 23 -5.04 10.40 -20.19
CA ALA A 23 -5.65 9.15 -20.58
C ALA A 23 -5.20 8.02 -19.65
N PRO A 24 -6.12 7.14 -19.19
CA PRO A 24 -5.75 6.06 -18.30
C PRO A 24 -4.77 5.10 -18.98
N LEU A 25 -3.82 4.60 -18.19
CA LEU A 25 -2.73 3.80 -18.71
C LEU A 25 -2.42 2.69 -17.73
N ASN A 26 -2.38 1.45 -18.22
CA ASN A 26 -1.99 0.33 -17.39
C ASN A 26 -0.48 0.20 -17.31
N LEU A 27 0.00 -0.12 -16.11
CA LEU A 27 1.39 -0.47 -15.90
C LEU A 27 1.64 -1.90 -16.39
N THR A 28 2.87 -2.18 -16.78
CA THR A 28 3.30 -3.54 -17.09
C THR A 28 4.30 -4.00 -16.04
N ASN A 29 4.48 -5.32 -15.93
CA ASN A 29 5.42 -5.92 -14.99
C ASN A 29 5.21 -5.44 -13.55
N LEU A 30 3.95 -5.50 -13.10
CA LEU A 30 3.58 -5.08 -11.76
C LEU A 30 4.29 -5.89 -10.69
N ASP A 31 4.67 -5.21 -9.62
CA ASP A 31 5.13 -5.84 -8.40
C ASP A 31 4.69 -5.00 -7.21
N PHE A 32 4.61 -5.63 -6.03
CA PHE A 32 4.18 -4.93 -4.84
C PHE A 32 4.93 -5.46 -3.63
N LYS A 33 5.50 -4.53 -2.86
CA LYS A 33 6.28 -4.87 -1.66
C LYS A 33 5.93 -3.92 -0.54
N VAL A 34 6.15 -4.41 0.68
CA VAL A 34 6.06 -3.57 1.88
C VAL A 34 7.36 -3.70 2.65
N PHE A 35 7.89 -2.57 3.06
CA PHE A 35 9.14 -2.49 3.81
C PHE A 35 8.89 -1.92 5.20
N GLU A 36 9.62 -2.44 6.18
CA GLU A 36 9.71 -1.82 7.49
C GLU A 36 10.89 -0.84 7.44
N PHE A 37 10.66 0.39 7.88
CA PHE A 37 11.68 1.43 7.86
C PHE A 37 12.01 1.85 9.29
N ASP A 38 13.28 1.73 9.67
CA ASP A 38 13.72 2.05 11.03
C ASP A 38 14.38 3.43 11.15
N GLY A 39 14.29 4.23 10.08
CA GLY A 39 14.92 5.55 10.01
C GLY A 39 16.19 5.57 9.18
N THR A 40 16.79 4.42 8.93
CA THR A 40 18.01 4.30 8.13
C THR A 40 17.96 3.16 7.13
N THR A 41 17.32 2.05 7.50
CA THR A 41 17.32 0.83 6.71
C THR A 41 15.88 0.41 6.40
N GLU A 42 15.65 -0.07 5.18
CA GLU A 42 14.39 -0.66 4.78
C GLU A 42 14.55 -2.17 4.70
N ASN A 43 13.66 -2.89 5.36
CA ASN A 43 13.65 -4.35 5.34
C ASN A 43 12.31 -4.82 4.77
N GLU A 44 12.37 -5.64 3.73
CA GLU A 44 11.16 -6.17 3.11
C GLU A 44 10.45 -7.11 4.08
N VAL A 45 9.18 -6.86 4.33
CA VAL A 45 8.35 -7.70 5.20
C VAL A 45 7.24 -8.42 4.45
N LEU A 46 6.93 -7.95 3.24
CA LEU A 46 5.88 -8.55 2.43
C LEU A 46 6.17 -8.31 0.95
N HIS A 47 5.93 -9.33 0.13
CA HIS A 47 6.09 -9.23 -1.31
C HIS A 47 4.96 -10.07 -1.94
N ASP A 48 3.90 -9.40 -2.39
CA ASP A 48 2.72 -10.10 -2.89
C ASP A 48 1.92 -9.21 -3.84
N VAL A 49 2.16 -9.38 -5.15
CA VAL A 49 1.47 -8.59 -6.16
C VAL A 49 -0.03 -8.91 -6.25
N SER A 50 -0.46 -10.04 -5.69
CA SER A 50 -1.88 -10.42 -5.73
C SER A 50 -2.76 -9.48 -4.91
N LEU A 51 -2.16 -8.64 -4.05
CA LEU A 51 -2.89 -7.64 -3.29
C LEU A 51 -3.30 -6.44 -4.12
N VAL A 52 -2.81 -6.35 -5.36
CA VAL A 52 -3.10 -5.23 -6.26
C VAL A 52 -4.17 -5.66 -7.25
N GLU A 53 -5.28 -4.93 -7.28
CA GLU A 53 -6.37 -5.17 -8.23
C GLU A 53 -6.37 -4.07 -9.29
N ASN A 54 -6.67 -4.45 -10.52
CA ASN A 54 -6.78 -3.51 -11.64
C ASN A 54 -8.15 -3.66 -12.29
N PRO A 55 -9.19 -3.11 -11.68
CA PRO A 55 -10.56 -3.31 -12.16
C PRO A 55 -10.89 -2.61 -13.46
N SER A 56 -10.15 -1.55 -13.79
CA SER A 56 -10.29 -0.88 -15.07
C SER A 56 -8.95 -0.26 -15.46
N GLN A 57 -8.85 0.17 -16.71
CA GLN A 57 -7.60 0.71 -17.23
C GLN A 57 -7.13 1.91 -16.40
N GLY A 58 -5.89 1.85 -15.95
CA GLY A 58 -5.27 2.94 -15.18
C GLY A 58 -5.72 3.02 -13.73
N LEU A 59 -6.59 2.14 -13.28
CA LEU A 59 -7.11 2.18 -11.91
C LEU A 59 -6.63 0.96 -11.14
N TYR A 60 -6.01 1.21 -10.01
CA TYR A 60 -5.48 0.16 -9.15
C TYR A 60 -6.00 0.34 -7.74
N TYR A 61 -6.34 -0.78 -7.09
CA TYR A 61 -6.63 -0.82 -5.67
C TYR A 61 -5.65 -1.74 -5.01
N ILE A 62 -5.01 -1.25 -3.96
CA ILE A 62 -4.11 -2.05 -3.13
C ILE A 62 -4.85 -2.34 -1.83
N LYS A 63 -5.04 -3.63 -1.54
CA LYS A 63 -5.76 -4.06 -0.34
C LYS A 63 -4.78 -4.82 0.55
N LEU A 64 -4.29 -4.14 1.56
CA LEU A 64 -3.28 -4.67 2.45
C LEU A 64 -3.90 -4.95 3.82
N TYR A 65 -3.96 -6.22 4.18
CA TYR A 65 -4.37 -6.61 5.52
C TYR A 65 -3.21 -6.38 6.49
N LEU A 66 -3.46 -5.64 7.56
CA LEU A 66 -2.45 -5.33 8.55
C LEU A 66 -2.34 -6.47 9.56
N ASP A 67 -1.74 -7.57 9.12
CA ASP A 67 -1.61 -8.80 9.87
C ASP A 67 -0.70 -8.57 11.09
N PRO A 68 -1.21 -8.82 12.32
CA PRO A 68 -0.38 -8.66 13.51
C PRO A 68 0.85 -9.57 13.55
N ASN A 69 0.88 -10.60 12.73
CA ASN A 69 2.05 -11.49 12.64
C ASN A 69 3.14 -10.92 11.74
N ILE A 70 2.82 -9.91 10.94
CA ILE A 70 3.75 -9.27 10.01
C ILE A 70 4.08 -7.85 10.46
N PHE A 71 3.05 -7.12 10.87
CA PHE A 71 3.19 -5.70 11.21
C PHE A 71 3.19 -5.50 12.72
N THR A 72 4.01 -4.56 13.16
CA THR A 72 4.11 -4.19 14.57
C THR A 72 3.60 -2.75 14.73
N GLU A 73 2.83 -2.51 15.79
CA GLU A 73 2.34 -1.17 16.06
C GLU A 73 3.48 -0.19 16.29
N LYS A 74 3.27 1.06 15.93
CA LYS A 74 4.21 2.18 16.12
C LYS A 74 5.48 2.10 15.29
N LYS A 75 5.60 1.11 14.40
CA LYS A 75 6.70 1.07 13.44
C LYS A 75 6.26 1.71 12.12
N THR A 76 7.21 2.27 11.40
CA THR A 76 6.94 2.86 10.11
C THR A 76 7.12 1.83 9.01
N TYR A 77 6.17 1.81 8.08
CA TYR A 77 6.20 0.92 6.92
C TYR A 77 5.99 1.74 5.66
N HIS A 78 6.60 1.27 4.58
CA HIS A 78 6.38 1.83 3.25
C HIS A 78 5.80 0.74 2.35
N MET A 79 4.63 0.98 1.76
CA MET A 79 4.14 0.11 0.70
C MET A 79 4.51 0.73 -0.63
N VAL A 80 4.95 -0.10 -1.57
CA VAL A 80 5.45 0.38 -2.86
C VAL A 80 4.86 -0.44 -3.98
N LEU A 81 4.24 0.23 -4.93
CA LEU A 81 3.78 -0.35 -6.18
C LEU A 81 4.80 -0.08 -7.26
N TYR A 82 5.31 -1.14 -7.87
CA TYR A 82 6.26 -1.07 -8.97
C TYR A 82 5.59 -1.42 -10.27
N GLY A 83 6.10 -0.87 -11.33
CA GLY A 83 5.67 -1.23 -12.67
C GLY A 83 6.43 -0.44 -13.71
N ALA A 84 6.26 -0.81 -14.96
CA ALA A 84 6.79 -0.06 -16.08
C ALA A 84 5.65 0.76 -16.70
N LEU A 85 5.91 2.03 -16.95
CA LEU A 85 4.96 2.92 -17.60
C LEU A 85 5.20 2.87 -19.11
N PRO A 86 4.28 2.29 -19.89
CA PRO A 86 4.47 2.18 -21.34
C PRO A 86 4.69 3.54 -22.00
N PRO A 87 5.51 3.62 -23.04
CA PRO A 87 6.19 2.53 -23.73
C PRO A 87 7.49 2.07 -23.09
N SER A 88 7.88 2.60 -21.94
CA SER A 88 9.07 2.14 -21.23
C SER A 88 8.87 0.72 -20.73
N THR A 89 9.95 -0.06 -20.70
CA THR A 89 9.95 -1.40 -20.12
C THR A 89 10.69 -1.44 -18.79
N SER A 90 11.20 -0.30 -18.35
CA SER A 90 11.92 -0.21 -17.07
C SER A 90 10.94 -0.17 -15.91
N VAL A 91 11.06 -1.13 -15.01
CA VAL A 91 10.23 -1.20 -13.81
C VAL A 91 10.76 -0.21 -12.78
N THR A 92 9.89 0.69 -12.33
CA THR A 92 10.24 1.68 -11.33
C THR A 92 9.13 1.79 -10.29
N GLU A 93 9.41 2.49 -9.20
CA GLU A 93 8.41 2.85 -8.21
C GLU A 93 7.37 3.76 -8.85
N GLN A 94 6.11 3.39 -8.77
CA GLN A 94 5.01 4.19 -9.29
C GLN A 94 4.18 4.83 -8.18
N PHE A 95 4.18 4.24 -7.00
CA PHE A 95 3.41 4.75 -5.89
C PHE A 95 4.03 4.26 -4.61
N THR A 96 4.19 5.16 -3.65
CA THR A 96 4.70 4.84 -2.32
C THR A 96 3.81 5.49 -1.28
N TYR A 97 3.45 4.73 -0.28
CA TYR A 97 2.65 5.24 0.84
C TYR A 97 3.27 4.79 2.15
N SER A 98 3.56 5.75 3.01
CA SER A 98 4.13 5.48 4.33
C SER A 98 3.02 5.45 5.37
N PHE A 99 3.07 4.48 6.26
CA PHE A 99 2.06 4.37 7.29
C PHE A 99 2.65 3.80 8.58
N VAL A 100 1.95 4.06 9.68
CA VAL A 100 2.33 3.56 11.00
C VAL A 100 1.10 2.86 11.57
N PRO A 101 1.12 1.55 11.71
CA PRO A 101 0.00 0.85 12.33
C PRO A 101 -0.09 1.19 13.81
N VAL A 102 -1.31 1.20 14.31
CA VAL A 102 -1.56 1.30 15.75
C VAL A 102 -2.08 -0.04 16.23
N GLY A 103 -1.92 -0.29 17.49
CA GLY A 103 -2.38 -1.55 18.07
C GLY A 103 -3.89 -1.67 17.98
N THR A 104 -4.39 -2.87 18.12
CA THR A 104 -5.81 -3.11 18.25
C THR A 104 -6.31 -2.35 19.48
N ASP A 105 -7.33 -1.56 19.29
CA ASP A 105 -7.87 -0.75 20.39
C ASP A 105 -9.36 -1.05 20.56
N PRO A 106 -9.69 -2.02 21.38
CA PRO A 106 -11.09 -2.35 21.61
C PRO A 106 -11.87 -1.21 22.25
N THR A 107 -11.18 -0.28 22.90
CA THR A 107 -11.87 0.82 23.55
C THR A 107 -12.47 1.81 22.54
N LEU A 108 -11.99 1.79 21.30
CA LEU A 108 -12.60 2.61 20.26
C LEU A 108 -14.07 2.30 20.08
N VAL A 109 -14.43 1.03 20.28
CA VAL A 109 -15.83 0.60 20.12
C VAL A 109 -16.64 0.95 21.34
N VAL A 110 -16.04 0.87 22.53
CA VAL A 110 -16.76 1.10 23.80
C VAL A 110 -16.74 2.54 24.27
N THR A 111 -15.97 3.39 23.62
CA THR A 111 -15.89 4.80 24.05
C THR A 111 -17.11 5.61 23.64
N PHE A 112 -18.00 5.05 22.90
CA PHE A 112 -19.18 5.76 22.44
C PHE A 112 -20.32 5.53 23.39
N PRO A 113 -20.74 6.57 24.08
CA PRO A 113 -21.95 6.49 24.90
C PRO A 113 -23.17 6.33 24.02
#